data_b94184c4ab7413597e84908607f07bf6
#
_entry.id   b94184c4ab7413597e84908607f07bf6
#
_cell.length_a   1.000
_cell.length_b   1.000
_cell.length_c   1.000
_cell.angle_alpha   90.00
_cell.angle_beta   90.00
_cell.angle_gamma   90.00
#
_symmetry.space_group_name_H-M   'P 1'
#
loop_
_entity.id
_entity.type
_entity.pdbx_description
1 polymer ?
#
loop_
_entity_poly.entity_id
_entity_poly.type
_entity_poly.pdbx_seq_one_letter_code
_entity_poly.pdbx_strand_id
1 'polypeptide(L)'
;MTKDATTYYVWIGGSCDYGHKERAGGAAVVTEHNGKIISKDVIADLHTTEFRMMLTLMVKVMNELPEGSDILFLTNAAYIQNFDKAPTSKSANPDLIAQCIESKLRHNSVSVKIVQYHKSPLLIETHDASTEAMKKLRTQYNKTKKQNDR
;
A
#
# COMPACT_ATOMS: atom_id res chain seq x y z
N MET A 1 3.08 24.40 7.61
CA MET A 1 2.20 24.23 6.44
C MET A 1 0.91 23.55 6.88
N THR A 2 -0.19 24.23 6.71
CA THR A 2 -1.51 23.68 7.06
C THR A 2 -1.94 22.66 6.02
N LYS A 3 -2.52 21.55 6.46
CA LYS A 3 -3.10 20.56 5.57
C LYS A 3 -4.30 21.15 4.85
N ASP A 4 -4.42 20.87 3.57
CA ASP A 4 -5.59 21.21 2.78
C ASP A 4 -6.76 20.33 3.23
N ALA A 5 -7.86 20.95 3.66
CA ALA A 5 -9.02 20.23 4.17
C ALA A 5 -9.70 19.36 3.09
N THR A 6 -9.53 19.68 1.80
CA THR A 6 -10.15 18.96 0.69
C THR A 6 -9.33 17.77 0.20
N THR A 7 -8.05 17.71 0.56
CA THR A 7 -7.15 16.63 0.13
C THR A 7 -7.33 15.38 1.01
N TYR A 8 -7.32 14.22 0.37
CA TYR A 8 -7.24 12.94 1.07
C TYR A 8 -5.76 12.61 1.30
N TYR A 9 -5.38 12.50 2.56
CA TYR A 9 -4.03 12.12 2.97
C TYR A 9 -4.03 10.63 3.26
N VAL A 10 -3.27 9.84 2.48
CA VAL A 10 -3.26 8.40 2.56
C VAL A 10 -1.88 7.92 2.99
N TRP A 11 -1.76 7.58 4.26
CA TRP A 11 -0.54 6.99 4.82
C TRP A 11 -0.49 5.54 4.41
N ILE A 12 0.60 5.10 3.77
CA ILE A 12 0.74 3.74 3.26
C ILE A 12 2.08 3.15 3.64
N GLY A 13 2.05 1.93 4.16
CA GLY A 13 3.22 1.16 4.52
C GLY A 13 3.07 -0.28 4.09
N GLY A 14 4.20 -0.98 3.96
CA GLY A 14 4.22 -2.37 3.54
C GLY A 14 5.30 -3.17 4.24
N SER A 15 5.21 -4.48 4.13
CA SER A 15 6.17 -5.44 4.66
C SER A 15 6.22 -6.66 3.75
N CYS A 16 7.37 -7.32 3.71
CA CYS A 16 7.50 -8.59 3.01
C CYS A 16 8.56 -9.46 3.67
N ASP A 17 8.27 -10.73 3.80
CA ASP A 17 9.19 -11.71 4.39
C ASP A 17 9.99 -12.40 3.30
N TYR A 18 11.06 -11.76 2.87
CA TYR A 18 11.94 -12.28 1.81
C TYR A 18 12.77 -13.48 2.26
N GLY A 19 12.85 -13.74 3.57
CA GLY A 19 13.62 -14.85 4.13
C GLY A 19 12.92 -16.20 4.08
N HIS A 20 11.65 -16.23 3.68
CA HIS A 20 10.85 -17.45 3.63
C HIS A 20 10.41 -17.77 2.21
N LYS A 21 10.31 -19.06 1.92
CA LYS A 21 9.99 -19.58 0.59
C LYS A 21 8.60 -19.11 0.10
N GLU A 22 7.62 -19.12 0.99
CA GLU A 22 6.26 -18.65 0.70
C GLU A 22 6.15 -17.15 0.53
N ARG A 23 7.16 -16.41 0.96
CA ARG A 23 7.31 -14.96 0.81
C ARG A 23 6.00 -14.19 0.99
N ALA A 24 5.48 -14.23 2.23
CA ALA A 24 4.29 -13.49 2.61
C ALA A 24 4.59 -11.99 2.64
N GLY A 25 3.64 -11.19 2.19
CA GLY A 25 3.76 -9.73 2.23
C GLY A 25 2.45 -9.10 2.64
N GLY A 26 2.51 -7.85 3.04
CA GLY A 26 1.34 -7.08 3.43
C GLY A 26 1.51 -5.60 3.13
N ALA A 27 0.39 -4.89 3.12
CA ALA A 27 0.37 -3.44 3.07
C ALA A 27 -0.84 -2.94 3.85
N ALA A 28 -0.73 -1.73 4.36
CA ALA A 28 -1.81 -1.10 5.11
C ALA A 28 -1.88 0.38 4.80
N VAL A 29 -3.08 0.95 4.88
CA VAL A 29 -3.32 2.38 4.69
C VAL A 29 -4.15 2.93 5.83
N VAL A 30 -3.92 4.22 6.11
CA VAL A 30 -4.79 5.04 6.95
C VAL A 30 -5.13 6.28 6.12
N THR A 31 -6.41 6.51 5.90
CA THR A 31 -6.88 7.65 5.11
C THR A 31 -7.44 8.73 6.02
N GLU A 32 -6.92 9.93 5.87
CA GLU A 32 -7.34 11.12 6.62
C GLU A 32 -7.95 12.12 5.65
N HIS A 33 -9.09 12.68 6.02
CA HIS A 33 -9.76 13.71 5.23
C HIS A 33 -10.39 14.72 6.17
N ASN A 34 -10.18 16.00 5.89
CA ASN A 34 -10.73 17.08 6.70
C ASN A 34 -10.36 16.94 8.18
N GLY A 35 -9.11 16.54 8.46
CA GLY A 35 -8.59 16.39 9.81
C GLY A 35 -9.07 15.14 10.56
N LYS A 36 -9.79 14.24 9.91
CA LYS A 36 -10.34 13.03 10.54
C LYS A 36 -9.87 11.78 9.82
N ILE A 37 -9.60 10.73 10.58
CA ILE A 37 -9.35 9.40 10.01
C ILE A 37 -10.70 8.84 9.56
N ILE A 38 -10.82 8.59 8.25
CA ILE A 38 -12.09 8.11 7.66
C ILE A 38 -12.06 6.63 7.34
N SER A 39 -10.88 6.04 7.15
CA SER A 39 -10.78 4.60 6.88
C SER A 39 -9.39 4.07 7.18
N LYS A 40 -9.33 2.76 7.45
CA LYS A 40 -8.10 1.98 7.57
C LYS A 40 -8.32 0.68 6.83
N ASP A 41 -7.30 0.21 6.11
CA ASP A 41 -7.39 -1.04 5.37
C ASP A 41 -6.05 -1.75 5.40
N VAL A 42 -6.08 -3.08 5.30
CA VAL A 42 -4.88 -3.90 5.31
C VAL A 42 -5.09 -5.10 4.39
N ILE A 43 -4.05 -5.45 3.64
CA ILE A 43 -4.05 -6.63 2.77
C ILE A 43 -2.79 -7.45 3.03
N ALA A 44 -2.86 -8.74 2.71
CA ALA A 44 -1.72 -9.64 2.77
C ALA A 44 -1.88 -10.72 1.71
N ASP A 45 -0.75 -11.22 1.19
CA ASP A 45 -0.75 -12.29 0.20
C ASP A 45 0.54 -13.09 0.32
N LEU A 46 0.57 -14.26 -0.34
CA LEU A 46 1.75 -15.10 -0.44
C LEU A 46 2.41 -14.88 -1.82
N HIS A 47 3.69 -15.24 -1.92
CA HIS A 47 4.44 -15.15 -3.18
C HIS A 47 4.41 -13.76 -3.81
N THR A 48 4.63 -12.74 -2.97
CA THR A 48 4.49 -11.34 -3.35
C THR A 48 5.74 -10.54 -2.97
N THR A 49 5.68 -9.24 -3.18
CA THR A 49 6.70 -8.28 -2.75
C THR A 49 6.04 -7.11 -2.05
N GLU A 50 6.82 -6.36 -1.27
CA GLU A 50 6.32 -5.13 -0.64
C GLU A 50 5.78 -4.15 -1.68
N PHE A 51 6.52 -3.95 -2.77
CA PHE A 51 6.11 -3.04 -3.85
C PHE A 51 4.77 -3.46 -4.44
N ARG A 52 4.60 -4.76 -4.73
CA ARG A 52 3.35 -5.28 -5.29
C ARG A 52 2.18 -5.06 -4.33
N MET A 53 2.39 -5.31 -3.04
CA MET A 53 1.34 -5.11 -2.03
C MET A 53 0.94 -3.64 -1.91
N MET A 54 1.92 -2.74 -1.89
CA MET A 54 1.63 -1.31 -1.80
C MET A 54 0.90 -0.80 -3.05
N LEU A 55 1.32 -1.21 -4.24
CA LEU A 55 0.63 -0.83 -5.49
C LEU A 55 -0.81 -1.35 -5.51
N THR A 56 -1.03 -2.59 -5.09
CA THR A 56 -2.37 -3.19 -5.02
C THR A 56 -3.29 -2.35 -4.14
N LEU A 57 -2.79 -1.93 -2.99
CA LEU A 57 -3.57 -1.14 -2.05
C LEU A 57 -3.79 0.29 -2.54
N MET A 58 -2.81 0.87 -3.24
CA MET A 58 -2.97 2.18 -3.86
C MET A 58 -4.09 2.17 -4.90
N VAL A 59 -4.14 1.15 -5.75
CA VAL A 59 -5.21 0.98 -6.74
C VAL A 59 -6.57 0.90 -6.04
N LYS A 60 -6.66 0.10 -4.99
CA LYS A 60 -7.90 -0.07 -4.22
C LYS A 60 -8.38 1.27 -3.66
N VAL A 61 -7.49 2.03 -3.02
CA VAL A 61 -7.81 3.33 -2.44
C VAL A 61 -8.27 4.32 -3.52
N MET A 62 -7.54 4.42 -4.63
CA MET A 62 -7.90 5.31 -5.72
C MET A 62 -9.27 4.97 -6.32
N ASN A 63 -9.63 3.68 -6.34
CA ASN A 63 -10.92 3.25 -6.87
C ASN A 63 -12.07 3.45 -5.88
N GLU A 64 -11.78 3.50 -4.59
CA GLU A 64 -12.79 3.69 -3.54
C GLU A 64 -13.08 5.15 -3.22
N LEU A 65 -12.09 6.03 -3.36
CA LEU A 65 -12.29 7.46 -3.09
C LEU A 65 -13.13 8.12 -4.18
N PRO A 66 -13.87 9.18 -3.83
CA PRO A 66 -14.73 9.85 -4.81
C PRO A 66 -13.96 10.33 -6.04
N GLU A 67 -14.55 10.15 -7.21
CA GLU A 67 -13.98 10.63 -8.47
C GLU A 67 -13.72 12.14 -8.40
N GLY A 68 -12.62 12.59 -8.98
CA GLY A 68 -12.26 14.01 -8.96
C GLY A 68 -11.56 14.46 -7.68
N SER A 69 -11.13 13.52 -6.82
CA SER A 69 -10.44 13.84 -5.57
C SER A 69 -9.01 14.29 -5.79
N ASP A 70 -8.46 14.99 -4.79
CA ASP A 70 -7.04 15.24 -4.65
C ASP A 70 -6.51 14.25 -3.62
N ILE A 71 -5.56 13.41 -4.00
CA ILE A 71 -5.01 12.35 -3.16
C ILE A 71 -3.52 12.54 -2.99
N LEU A 72 -3.04 12.53 -1.75
CA LEU A 72 -1.62 12.56 -1.42
C LEU A 72 -1.28 11.31 -0.63
N PHE A 73 -0.50 10.41 -1.24
CA PHE A 73 0.06 9.26 -0.54
C PHE A 73 1.31 9.68 0.22
N LEU A 74 1.41 9.25 1.47
CA LEU A 74 2.54 9.54 2.37
C LEU A 74 3.20 8.24 2.77
N THR A 75 4.50 8.11 2.47
CA THR A 75 5.25 6.89 2.73
C THR A 75 6.73 7.21 2.86
N ASN A 76 7.50 6.27 3.43
CA ASN A 76 8.97 6.35 3.43
C ASN A 76 9.60 5.48 2.33
N ALA A 77 8.78 4.76 1.56
CA ALA A 77 9.25 3.91 0.47
C ALA A 77 9.42 4.72 -0.81
N ALA A 78 10.66 5.16 -1.09
CA ALA A 78 10.95 6.07 -2.21
C ALA A 78 10.54 5.49 -3.57
N TYR A 79 10.61 4.16 -3.75
CA TYR A 79 10.26 3.52 -5.02
C TYR A 79 8.79 3.71 -5.40
N ILE A 80 7.92 4.02 -4.45
CA ILE A 80 6.49 4.27 -4.70
C ILE A 80 6.27 5.52 -5.57
N GLN A 81 7.23 6.45 -5.59
CA GLN A 81 7.14 7.64 -6.44
C GLN A 81 7.00 7.29 -7.94
N ASN A 82 7.38 6.07 -8.32
CA ASN A 82 7.31 5.60 -9.71
C ASN A 82 6.00 4.88 -10.04
N PHE A 83 5.01 4.95 -9.16
CA PHE A 83 3.74 4.21 -9.30
C PHE A 83 2.99 4.50 -10.60
N ASP A 84 3.21 5.65 -11.19
CA ASP A 84 2.50 6.12 -12.39
C ASP A 84 3.41 6.29 -13.61
N LYS A 85 4.63 5.78 -13.55
CA LYS A 85 5.52 5.80 -14.72
C LYS A 85 5.15 4.65 -15.67
N ALA A 86 4.94 5.00 -16.95
CA ALA A 86 4.57 4.02 -17.97
C ALA A 86 5.50 2.79 -17.93
N PRO A 87 4.96 1.57 -17.86
CA PRO A 87 5.78 0.37 -17.76
C PRO A 87 6.61 0.13 -19.01
N THR A 88 7.81 -0.41 -18.80
CA THR A 88 8.68 -0.90 -19.88
C THR A 88 8.84 -2.41 -19.74
N SER A 89 9.52 -3.05 -20.67
CA SER A 89 9.80 -4.49 -20.58
C SER A 89 10.63 -4.88 -19.35
N LYS A 90 11.29 -3.90 -18.73
CA LYS A 90 12.13 -4.12 -17.52
C LYS A 90 11.43 -3.72 -16.22
N SER A 91 10.21 -3.22 -16.29
CA SER A 91 9.49 -2.77 -15.09
C SER A 91 9.05 -3.94 -14.23
N ALA A 92 9.17 -3.76 -12.89
CA ALA A 92 8.54 -4.66 -11.94
C ALA A 92 7.04 -4.34 -11.87
N ASN A 93 6.19 -5.37 -11.81
CA ASN A 93 4.75 -5.24 -11.66
C ASN A 93 4.08 -4.34 -12.71
N PRO A 94 4.35 -4.55 -14.02
CA PRO A 94 3.78 -3.68 -15.05
C PRO A 94 2.25 -3.70 -15.08
N ASP A 95 1.64 -4.82 -14.71
CA ASP A 95 0.19 -4.96 -14.59
C ASP A 95 -0.41 -3.98 -13.58
N LEU A 96 0.20 -3.88 -12.40
CA LEU A 96 -0.28 -3.00 -11.33
C LEU A 96 0.03 -1.53 -11.63
N ILE A 97 1.17 -1.24 -12.24
CA ILE A 97 1.50 0.13 -12.64
C ILE A 97 0.48 0.63 -13.67
N ALA A 98 0.10 -0.21 -14.63
CA ALA A 98 -0.94 0.13 -15.61
C ALA A 98 -2.28 0.43 -14.91
N GLN A 99 -2.66 -0.35 -13.91
CA GLN A 99 -3.86 -0.11 -13.12
C GLN A 99 -3.77 1.20 -12.31
N CYS A 100 -2.59 1.50 -11.75
CA CYS A 100 -2.37 2.77 -11.05
C CYS A 100 -2.57 3.97 -11.97
N ILE A 101 -2.02 3.91 -13.19
CA ILE A 101 -2.18 4.98 -14.18
C ILE A 101 -3.64 5.18 -14.52
N GLU A 102 -4.37 4.09 -14.77
CA GLU A 102 -5.80 4.14 -15.09
C GLU A 102 -6.60 4.71 -13.92
N SER A 103 -6.36 4.23 -12.70
CA SER A 103 -7.07 4.69 -11.52
C SER A 103 -6.79 6.16 -11.21
N LYS A 104 -5.55 6.62 -11.46
CA LYS A 104 -5.17 8.02 -11.29
C LYS A 104 -6.01 8.96 -12.18
N LEU A 105 -6.36 8.51 -13.39
CA LEU A 105 -7.13 9.31 -14.34
C LEU A 105 -8.53 9.68 -13.83
N ARG A 106 -9.05 8.95 -12.83
CA ARG A 106 -10.34 9.27 -12.20
C ARG A 106 -10.29 10.51 -11.31
N HIS A 107 -9.09 10.96 -10.96
CA HIS A 107 -8.91 11.99 -9.92
C HIS A 107 -8.32 13.28 -10.47
N ASN A 108 -8.56 14.37 -9.74
CA ASN A 108 -8.01 15.67 -10.09
C ASN A 108 -6.49 15.68 -9.93
N SER A 109 -5.98 15.11 -8.83
CA SER A 109 -4.54 14.94 -8.61
C SER A 109 -4.26 13.72 -7.75
N VAL A 110 -3.17 13.03 -8.06
CA VAL A 110 -2.63 11.95 -7.22
C VAL A 110 -1.13 12.12 -7.18
N SER A 111 -0.58 12.28 -6.00
CA SER A 111 0.86 12.45 -5.81
C SER A 111 1.35 11.65 -4.61
N VAL A 112 2.68 11.51 -4.51
CA VAL A 112 3.34 10.81 -3.42
C VAL A 112 4.34 11.77 -2.77
N LYS A 113 4.31 11.85 -1.44
CA LYS A 113 5.28 12.59 -0.66
C LYS A 113 6.06 11.61 0.22
N ILE A 114 7.39 11.68 0.12
CA ILE A 114 8.26 10.89 0.98
C ILE A 114 8.40 11.59 2.32
N VAL A 115 8.12 10.85 3.40
CA VAL A 115 8.16 11.36 4.77
C VAL A 115 9.11 10.52 5.61
N GLN A 116 9.53 11.07 6.76
CA GLN A 116 10.41 10.37 7.68
C GLN A 116 9.58 9.41 8.55
N TYR A 117 9.95 8.14 8.53
CA TYR A 117 9.24 7.07 9.24
C TYR A 117 9.08 7.40 10.74
N HIS A 118 10.18 7.75 11.41
CA HIS A 118 10.18 7.98 12.86
C HIS A 118 9.37 9.20 13.30
N LYS A 119 9.07 10.11 12.37
CA LYS A 119 8.30 11.33 12.66
C LYS A 119 6.86 11.23 12.20
N SER A 120 6.42 10.06 11.77
CA SER A 120 5.10 9.87 11.16
C SER A 120 4.34 8.75 11.87
N PRO A 121 3.62 9.08 12.98
CA PRO A 121 2.90 8.06 13.76
C PRO A 121 1.94 7.20 12.95
N LEU A 122 1.23 7.78 11.99
CA LEU A 122 0.29 7.03 11.15
C LEU A 122 1.03 6.09 10.19
N LEU A 123 2.22 6.46 9.75
CA LEU A 123 3.04 5.57 8.92
C LEU A 123 3.56 4.39 9.73
N ILE A 124 3.99 4.63 10.96
CA ILE A 124 4.39 3.56 11.88
C ILE A 124 3.24 2.58 12.09
N GLU A 125 2.03 3.10 12.31
CA GLU A 125 0.83 2.27 12.44
C GLU A 125 0.60 1.40 11.21
N THR A 126 0.73 1.94 10.00
CA THR A 126 0.55 1.17 8.76
C THR A 126 1.60 0.09 8.61
N HIS A 127 2.85 0.39 8.95
CA HIS A 127 3.93 -0.61 8.89
C HIS A 127 3.66 -1.76 9.86
N ASP A 128 3.28 -1.46 11.09
CA ASP A 128 2.99 -2.48 12.10
C ASP A 128 1.80 -3.34 11.69
N ALA A 129 0.74 -2.72 11.16
CA ALA A 129 -0.44 -3.45 10.68
C ALA A 129 -0.10 -4.37 9.51
N SER A 130 0.72 -3.90 8.57
CA SER A 130 1.13 -4.72 7.42
C SER A 130 1.99 -5.91 7.86
N THR A 131 2.88 -5.71 8.81
CA THR A 131 3.75 -6.76 9.35
C THR A 131 2.92 -7.82 10.09
N GLU A 132 1.95 -7.38 10.89
CA GLU A 132 1.06 -8.28 11.62
C GLU A 132 0.23 -9.13 10.66
N ALA A 133 -0.35 -8.52 9.63
CA ALA A 133 -1.15 -9.24 8.63
C ALA A 133 -0.31 -10.27 7.88
N MET A 134 0.91 -9.90 7.50
CA MET A 134 1.87 -10.80 6.85
C MET A 134 2.17 -12.01 7.73
N LYS A 135 2.46 -11.80 9.01
CA LYS A 135 2.78 -12.87 9.95
C LYS A 135 1.59 -13.81 10.20
N LYS A 136 0.40 -13.25 10.30
CA LYS A 136 -0.84 -14.04 10.45
C LYS A 136 -1.06 -14.97 9.25
N LEU A 137 -0.91 -14.43 8.05
CA LEU A 137 -1.08 -15.20 6.82
C LEU A 137 -0.04 -16.32 6.72
N ARG A 138 1.21 -16.04 7.04
CA ARG A 138 2.29 -17.04 7.04
C ARG A 138 1.98 -18.16 8.05
N THR A 139 1.53 -17.82 9.25
CA THR A 139 1.16 -18.78 10.27
C THR A 139 0.03 -19.70 9.82
N GLN A 140 -1.01 -19.12 9.22
CA GLN A 140 -2.14 -19.87 8.67
C GLN A 140 -1.70 -20.82 7.54
N TYR A 141 -0.85 -20.33 6.64
CA TYR A 141 -0.31 -21.13 5.55
C TYR A 141 0.48 -22.34 6.09
N ASN A 142 1.34 -22.12 7.07
CA ASN A 142 2.14 -23.18 7.66
C ASN A 142 1.29 -24.24 8.38
N LYS A 143 0.21 -23.82 9.04
CA LYS A 143 -0.75 -24.74 9.67
C LYS A 143 -1.46 -25.62 8.63
N THR A 144 -1.95 -25.02 7.57
CA THR A 144 -2.64 -25.71 6.48
C THR A 144 -1.69 -26.69 5.81
N LYS A 145 -0.44 -26.29 5.54
CA LYS A 145 0.57 -27.15 4.95
C LYS A 145 0.85 -28.38 5.82
N LYS A 146 1.00 -28.20 7.14
CA LYS A 146 1.23 -29.30 8.09
C LYS A 146 0.06 -30.29 8.10
N GLN A 147 -1.18 -29.80 8.03
CA GLN A 147 -2.36 -30.66 7.98
C GLN A 147 -2.42 -31.48 6.69
N ASN A 148 -2.04 -30.89 5.57
CA ASN A 148 -2.06 -31.55 4.26
C ASN A 148 -0.93 -32.57 4.09
N ASP A 149 0.17 -32.42 4.84
CA ASP A 149 1.34 -33.31 4.80
C ASP A 149 1.20 -34.55 5.69
N ARG A 150 0.08 -34.74 6.36
CA ARG A 150 -0.20 -35.91 7.20
C ARG A 150 -0.77 -37.08 6.40
#